data_97d3931167b826ed77a367370992931c
#
_entry.id   97d3931167b826ed77a367370992931c
#
_cell.length_a   1.000
_cell.length_b   1.000
_cell.length_c   1.000
_cell.angle_alpha   90.00
_cell.angle_beta   90.00
_cell.angle_gamma   90.00
#
_symmetry.space_group_name_H-M   'P 1'
#
loop_
_entity.id
_entity.type
_entity.pdbx_description
1 polymer ?
#
loop_
_entity_poly.entity_id
_entity_poly.type
_entity_poly.pdbx_seq_one_letter_code
_entity_poly.pdbx_strand_id
1 'polypeptide(L)'
;MTRLRLAAIAGVGAFVGLAALSGALAAGPGPLGVTIDNFSYSPPNLTVAAGTTVTWTNDDDIPHTVRAVDGSFHSKAMDTSDSYSFTFTKPGVYSYFCSIHPKMVGKVVVK
;
A
#
# COMPACT_ATOMS: atom_id res chain seq x y z
N MET A 1 -45.30 14.73 22.64
CA MET A 1 -44.89 14.89 22.17
C MET A 1 -44.04 14.81 21.67
N THR A 2 -44.07 14.78 21.53
CA THR A 2 -43.39 14.86 20.94
C THR A 2 -42.49 14.75 20.53
N ARG A 3 -42.48 14.61 20.42
CA ARG A 3 -41.69 14.61 20.00
C ARG A 3 -40.80 14.43 19.47
N LEU A 4 -40.63 14.34 19.40
CA LEU A 4 -39.74 14.34 18.79
C LEU A 4 -39.02 14.10 18.20
N ARG A 5 -39.38 13.83 18.20
CA ARG A 5 -38.76 13.70 17.53
C ARG A 5 -37.95 13.67 16.88
N LEU A 6 -37.76 13.72 16.80
CA LEU A 6 -37.05 13.88 16.08
C LEU A 6 -36.17 13.75 15.64
N ALA A 7 -36.22 13.65 15.65
CA ALA A 7 -35.47 13.67 15.15
C ALA A 7 -34.63 13.43 14.72
N ALA A 8 -34.71 13.26 14.77
CA ALA A 8 -33.98 13.13 14.23
C ALA A 8 -33.31 12.95 13.61
N ILE A 9 -33.41 12.77 13.57
CA ILE A 9 -32.90 12.71 12.83
C ILE A 9 -32.16 12.79 12.28
N ALA A 10 -32.22 12.88 12.29
CA ALA A 10 -31.59 13.07 11.63
C ALA A 10 -30.71 12.97 11.32
N GLY A 11 -30.62 12.72 11.50
CA GLY A 11 -29.84 12.85 10.90
C GLY A 11 -29.10 12.39 10.62
N VAL A 12 -29.25 12.03 10.77
CA VAL A 12 -28.66 11.73 10.14
C VAL A 12 -28.10 11.65 9.46
N GLY A 13 -28.26 11.65 9.38
CA GLY A 13 -27.84 11.74 8.47
C GLY A 13 -27.03 11.82 8.18
N ALA A 14 -26.89 12.01 8.34
CA ALA A 14 -26.17 12.31 7.90
C ALA A 14 -25.26 11.99 7.89
N PHE A 15 -25.15 11.69 8.07
CA PHE A 15 -24.32 11.58 7.75
C PHE A 15 -23.88 11.08 7.19
N VAL A 16 -24.29 10.51 7.34
CA VAL A 16 -24.03 10.13 6.69
C VAL A 16 -23.54 10.20 5.94
N GLY A 17 -23.44 10.27 5.74
CA GLY A 17 -23.08 10.47 4.94
C GLY A 17 -22.23 10.63 4.70
N LEU A 18 -21.84 10.75 4.84
CA LEU A 18 -20.98 11.08 4.56
C LEU A 18 -19.96 10.57 4.57
N ALA A 19 -20.07 10.33 4.84
CA ALA A 19 -19.07 9.86 4.93
C ALA A 19 -18.50 9.28 3.99
N ALA A 20 -18.87 8.71 3.85
CA ALA A 20 -18.39 8.06 2.94
C ALA A 20 -17.88 8.66 1.88
N LEU A 21 -18.04 8.90 1.91
CA LEU A 21 -17.64 9.37 1.14
C LEU A 21 -16.60 9.73 1.07
N SER A 22 -16.59 9.88 1.47
CA SER A 22 -15.59 10.34 1.47
C SER A 22 -14.61 9.57 1.32
N GLY A 23 -14.83 8.81 1.81
CA GLY A 23 -13.89 8.10 1.81
C GLY A 23 -13.23 7.92 0.68
N ALA A 24 -13.84 7.73 0.08
CA ALA A 24 -13.23 7.45 -0.92
C ALA A 24 -12.34 8.36 -1.36
N LEU A 25 -12.49 9.06 -1.02
CA LEU A 25 -11.70 9.77 -1.38
C LEU A 25 -10.60 9.37 -1.34
N ALA A 26 -10.75 8.68 -0.79
CA ALA A 26 -9.69 8.20 -0.77
C ALA A 26 -8.89 8.21 -1.84
N ALA A 27 -9.18 8.74 -2.59
CA ALA A 27 -8.38 8.87 -3.67
C ALA A 27 -7.04 9.39 -3.36
N GLY A 28 -6.84 9.83 -2.19
CA GLY A 28 -5.52 10.26 -1.81
C GLY A 28 -4.58 9.10 -1.69
N PRO A 29 -3.29 9.39 -1.54
CA PRO A 29 -2.30 8.35 -1.32
C PRO A 29 -2.63 7.61 -0.04
N GLY A 30 -2.59 6.33 -0.10
CA GLY A 30 -2.81 5.48 1.05
C GLY A 30 -1.90 4.29 0.96
N PRO A 31 -1.92 3.44 1.97
CA PRO A 31 -1.09 2.24 1.93
C PRO A 31 -1.55 1.32 0.81
N LEU A 32 -0.59 0.80 0.07
CA LEU A 32 -0.84 -0.21 -0.95
C LEU A 32 0.09 -1.37 -0.70
N GLY A 33 -0.37 -2.56 -1.04
CA GLY A 33 0.36 -3.77 -0.73
C GLY A 33 0.91 -4.48 -1.93
N VAL A 34 2.09 -5.07 -1.74
CA VAL A 34 2.68 -6.02 -2.65
C VAL A 34 2.90 -7.30 -1.88
N THR A 35 2.42 -8.40 -2.40
CA THR A 35 2.61 -9.70 -1.78
C THR A 35 3.82 -10.38 -2.41
N ILE A 36 4.66 -10.98 -1.58
CA ILE A 36 5.79 -11.78 -2.03
C ILE A 36 5.40 -13.23 -1.83
N ASP A 37 5.33 -13.99 -2.91
CA ASP A 37 4.96 -15.38 -2.84
C ASP A 37 5.47 -16.10 -4.07
N ASN A 38 5.87 -17.34 -3.92
CA ASN A 38 6.35 -18.17 -5.00
C ASN A 38 7.45 -17.47 -5.80
N PHE A 39 8.42 -16.87 -5.09
CA PHE A 39 9.56 -16.18 -5.68
C PHE A 39 9.17 -15.04 -6.63
N SER A 40 8.08 -14.35 -6.32
CA SER A 40 7.65 -13.23 -7.15
C SER A 40 6.98 -12.15 -6.31
N TYR A 41 6.96 -10.93 -6.86
CA TYR A 41 6.23 -9.80 -6.30
C TYR A 41 4.89 -9.68 -7.03
N SER A 42 3.82 -9.51 -6.28
CA SER A 42 2.48 -9.40 -6.87
C SER A 42 1.75 -8.19 -6.28
N PRO A 43 1.41 -7.20 -7.08
CA PRO A 43 1.68 -7.07 -8.52
C PRO A 43 3.16 -6.74 -8.76
N PRO A 44 3.72 -7.16 -9.88
CA PRO A 44 5.13 -6.88 -10.18
C PRO A 44 5.36 -5.42 -10.61
N ASN A 45 4.33 -4.77 -11.14
CA ASN A 45 4.39 -3.37 -11.53
C ASN A 45 3.26 -2.65 -10.82
N LEU A 46 3.59 -1.61 -10.08
CA LEU A 46 2.62 -0.86 -9.30
C LEU A 46 2.78 0.63 -9.60
N THR A 47 1.68 1.30 -9.94
CA THR A 47 1.68 2.74 -10.15
C THR A 47 0.97 3.41 -8.99
N VAL A 48 1.63 4.39 -8.37
CA VAL A 48 1.10 5.06 -7.19
C VAL A 48 1.26 6.56 -7.32
N ALA A 49 0.49 7.30 -6.52
CA ALA A 49 0.66 8.75 -6.41
C ALA A 49 1.83 9.07 -5.48
N ALA A 50 2.49 10.19 -5.70
CA ALA A 50 3.52 10.67 -4.78
C ALA A 50 2.92 10.81 -3.38
N GLY A 51 3.65 10.39 -2.36
CA GLY A 51 3.18 10.36 -0.98
C GLY A 51 2.62 9.02 -0.55
N THR A 52 2.51 8.06 -1.45
CA THR A 52 1.95 6.73 -1.13
C THR A 52 2.97 5.88 -0.38
N THR A 53 2.50 5.19 0.64
CA THR A 53 3.29 4.16 1.34
C THR A 53 2.97 2.81 0.73
N VAL A 54 4.00 2.09 0.29
CA VAL A 54 3.86 0.74 -0.23
C VAL A 54 4.40 -0.23 0.82
N THR A 55 3.66 -1.28 1.08
CA THR A 55 4.04 -2.32 2.04
C THR A 55 4.18 -3.65 1.31
N TRP A 56 5.36 -4.24 1.43
CA TRP A 56 5.63 -5.59 0.92
C TRP A 56 5.47 -6.57 2.08
N THR A 57 4.72 -7.64 1.88
CA THR A 57 4.55 -8.69 2.88
C THR A 57 5.01 -10.01 2.29
N ASN A 58 5.88 -10.70 3.01
CA ASN A 58 6.37 -12.00 2.56
C ASN A 58 5.41 -13.10 3.00
N ASP A 59 4.71 -13.69 2.04
CA ASP A 59 3.84 -14.83 2.28
C ASP A 59 4.50 -16.14 1.86
N ASP A 60 5.74 -16.09 1.40
CA ASP A 60 6.48 -17.28 1.03
C ASP A 60 7.05 -17.95 2.29
N ASP A 61 7.43 -19.19 2.18
CA ASP A 61 8.00 -19.94 3.32
C ASP A 61 9.53 -19.85 3.38
N ILE A 62 10.13 -19.00 2.56
CA ILE A 62 11.55 -18.72 2.61
C ILE A 62 11.78 -17.21 2.66
N PRO A 63 12.96 -16.75 3.13
CA PRO A 63 13.23 -15.32 3.23
C PRO A 63 13.38 -14.64 1.88
N HIS A 64 12.94 -13.39 1.83
CA HIS A 64 13.08 -12.52 0.67
C HIS A 64 13.43 -11.11 1.11
N THR A 65 13.94 -10.29 0.19
CA THR A 65 14.22 -8.89 0.44
C THR A 65 13.56 -8.02 -0.63
N VAL A 66 13.54 -6.71 -0.36
CA VAL A 66 13.15 -5.68 -1.33
C VAL A 66 14.31 -4.70 -1.37
N ARG A 67 14.95 -4.57 -2.53
CA ARG A 67 16.09 -3.68 -2.67
C ARG A 67 15.97 -2.87 -3.95
N ALA A 68 15.94 -1.54 -3.82
CA ALA A 68 15.91 -0.66 -4.98
C ALA A 68 17.23 -0.74 -5.73
N VAL A 69 17.15 -0.77 -7.06
CA VAL A 69 18.34 -0.77 -7.90
C VAL A 69 19.17 0.50 -7.66
N ASP A 70 18.50 1.63 -7.44
CA ASP A 70 19.17 2.90 -7.19
C ASP A 70 19.55 3.12 -5.73
N GLY A 71 19.24 2.17 -4.85
CA GLY A 71 19.60 2.27 -3.44
C GLY A 71 18.65 3.09 -2.59
N SER A 72 17.56 3.59 -3.15
CA SER A 72 16.66 4.47 -2.41
C SER A 72 15.90 3.77 -1.29
N PHE A 73 15.73 2.46 -1.36
CA PHE A 73 15.13 1.69 -0.27
C PHE A 73 15.70 0.27 -0.24
N HIS A 74 15.63 -0.33 0.94
CA HIS A 74 16.30 -1.61 1.15
C HIS A 74 15.75 -2.25 2.43
N SER A 75 15.07 -3.37 2.31
CA SER A 75 14.59 -4.10 3.46
C SER A 75 15.67 -5.00 4.05
N LYS A 76 15.47 -5.44 5.28
CA LYS A 76 16.19 -6.59 5.82
C LYS A 76 15.61 -7.84 5.15
N ALA A 77 16.24 -8.98 5.39
CA ALA A 77 15.63 -10.25 5.02
C ALA A 77 14.34 -10.40 5.80
N MET A 78 13.27 -10.71 5.10
CA MET A 78 11.95 -10.90 5.68
C MET A 78 11.62 -12.38 5.70
N ASP A 79 11.29 -12.90 6.89
CA ASP A 79 10.76 -14.23 7.02
C ASP A 79 9.28 -14.25 6.70
N THR A 80 8.66 -15.40 6.72
CA THR A 80 7.22 -15.53 6.46
C THR A 80 6.43 -14.61 7.39
N SER A 81 5.50 -13.87 6.84
CA SER A 81 4.64 -12.89 7.51
C SER A 81 5.31 -11.57 7.87
N ASP A 82 6.60 -11.42 7.65
CA ASP A 82 7.25 -10.14 7.85
C ASP A 82 6.87 -9.17 6.74
N SER A 83 6.94 -7.88 7.05
CA SER A 83 6.65 -6.85 6.06
C SER A 83 7.65 -5.71 6.14
N TYR A 84 7.70 -4.93 5.06
CA TYR A 84 8.55 -3.77 4.91
C TYR A 84 7.76 -2.69 4.20
N SER A 85 7.86 -1.45 4.65
CA SER A 85 7.14 -0.33 4.05
C SER A 85 8.10 0.77 3.66
N PHE A 86 7.77 1.45 2.56
CA PHE A 86 8.51 2.63 2.13
C PHE A 86 7.53 3.65 1.55
N THR A 87 7.71 4.93 1.88
CA THR A 87 6.87 6.01 1.39
C THR A 87 7.56 6.68 0.21
N PHE A 88 6.90 6.68 -0.94
CA PHE A 88 7.43 7.25 -2.17
C PHE A 88 6.99 8.70 -2.30
N THR A 89 7.90 9.65 -2.13
CA THR A 89 7.59 11.08 -2.16
C THR A 89 7.92 11.74 -3.48
N LYS A 90 8.84 11.16 -4.26
CA LYS A 90 9.28 11.77 -5.52
C LYS A 90 8.79 10.98 -6.71
N PRO A 91 8.20 11.63 -7.71
CA PRO A 91 7.84 10.95 -8.95
C PRO A 91 9.07 10.30 -9.59
N GLY A 92 8.84 9.17 -10.23
CA GLY A 92 9.91 8.43 -10.90
C GLY A 92 9.58 6.98 -11.04
N VAL A 93 10.51 6.24 -11.61
CA VAL A 93 10.39 4.79 -11.78
C VAL A 93 11.44 4.14 -10.89
N TYR A 94 10.97 3.27 -10.01
CA TYR A 94 11.82 2.61 -9.02
C TYR A 94 11.79 1.11 -9.23
N SER A 95 12.83 0.61 -9.88
CA SER A 95 13.01 -0.82 -10.07
C SER A 95 13.64 -1.43 -8.83
N TYR A 96 13.20 -2.62 -8.46
CA TYR A 96 13.74 -3.30 -7.28
C TYR A 96 13.85 -4.79 -7.53
N PHE A 97 14.58 -5.46 -6.66
CA PHE A 97 14.82 -6.89 -6.77
C PHE A 97 15.04 -7.49 -5.40
N CYS A 98 15.04 -8.82 -5.35
CA CYS A 98 15.38 -9.55 -4.14
C CYS A 98 16.88 -9.83 -4.15
N SER A 99 17.60 -9.38 -3.13
CA SER A 99 19.05 -9.55 -3.10
C SER A 99 19.47 -11.01 -2.88
N ILE A 100 18.55 -11.85 -2.41
CA ILE A 100 18.80 -13.28 -2.21
C ILE A 100 18.49 -14.05 -3.49
N HIS A 101 17.54 -13.56 -4.28
CA HIS A 101 17.09 -14.20 -5.54
C HIS A 101 17.04 -13.12 -6.62
N PRO A 102 18.18 -12.74 -7.21
CA PRO A 102 18.26 -11.53 -8.04
C PRO A 102 17.38 -11.49 -9.29
N LYS A 103 16.87 -12.64 -9.75
CA LYS A 103 15.94 -12.66 -10.88
C LYS A 103 14.52 -12.29 -10.50
N MET A 104 14.23 -12.21 -9.22
CA MET A 104 12.95 -11.81 -8.70
C MET A 104 12.92 -10.28 -8.68
N VAL A 105 12.12 -9.69 -9.55
CA VAL A 105 12.16 -8.24 -9.79
C VAL A 105 10.76 -7.63 -9.75
N GLY A 106 10.70 -6.35 -9.45
CA GLY A 106 9.47 -5.57 -9.48
C GLY A 106 9.76 -4.11 -9.76
N LYS A 107 8.69 -3.33 -9.84
CA LYS A 107 8.82 -1.91 -10.16
C LYS A 107 7.67 -1.12 -9.55
N VAL A 108 7.97 0.05 -9.01
CA VAL A 108 6.97 1.03 -8.58
C VAL A 108 7.14 2.28 -9.43
N VAL A 109 6.05 2.72 -10.06
CA VAL A 109 6.01 3.97 -10.81
C VAL A 109 5.28 4.99 -9.96
N VAL A 110 5.93 6.10 -9.66
CA VAL A 110 5.37 7.16 -8.81
C VAL A 110 5.06 8.36 -9.70
N LYS A 111 3.83 8.82 -9.64
CA LYS A 111 3.36 9.92 -10.48
C LYS A 111 3.11 11.24 -9.72
#